data_8adf92d152764907e40124f9e5875ba5
#
_entry.id   8adf92d152764907e40124f9e5875ba5
#
_cell.length_a   1.000
_cell.length_b   1.000
_cell.length_c   1.000
_cell.angle_alpha   90.00
_cell.angle_beta   90.00
_cell.angle_gamma   90.00
#
_symmetry.space_group_name_H-M   'P 1'
#
loop_
_entity.id
_entity.type
_entity.pdbx_description
1 polymer ?
#
loop_
_entity_poly.entity_id
_entity_poly.type
_entity_poly.pdbx_seq_one_letter_code
_entity_poly.pdbx_strand_id
1 'polypeptide(L)'
;MANVSGIQGNYDGKKYIHTENGDIYKKPGMAATTGAVLAANMAGGLAMRPIQNAFRKPFLGALKEMERLNYTQQYSPIFDKFVSNELSKTGKEFIEASKKAFGMSGLAQKYGTEFVNVKNISDVKDIDKAIPKWIKKFPKLEKIVIKKLESAKTAIAEGKNACFVPNTNKIYVNTDKMSYASFHEMGHALNKHASKIGKILQKSRQPGMLLAVAAMFTAIFKRKKAEGEQPTGVVDKVTTFIKDNCGKLAFLGTLPTILEEGLASVKGAKLAKEVLSPKNYKLLNKFNGAAWLSYLGMGVGITAATVLASKVRDAIAKPEKVAQEVKQEQDEPKEEKTYKVPVENLLKTIEV
;
A
#
# COMPACT_ATOMS: atom_id res chain seq x y z
N MET A 1 8.35 43.75 11.76
CA MET A 1 9.27 43.02 10.86
C MET A 1 8.42 42.33 9.81
N ALA A 2 8.44 42.83 8.58
CA ALA A 2 7.59 42.32 7.50
C ALA A 2 8.10 40.94 7.04
N ASN A 3 7.20 39.96 7.04
CA ASN A 3 7.43 38.63 6.46
C ASN A 3 7.67 38.78 4.95
N VAL A 4 8.92 38.75 4.51
CA VAL A 4 9.28 38.62 3.10
C VAL A 4 9.24 37.14 2.75
N SER A 5 8.02 36.56 2.71
CA SER A 5 7.81 35.20 2.25
C SER A 5 7.72 35.17 0.73
N GLY A 6 8.79 34.70 0.09
CA GLY A 6 8.73 34.07 -1.22
C GLY A 6 8.29 34.91 -2.40
N ILE A 7 9.04 35.95 -2.76
CA ILE A 7 8.89 36.59 -4.08
C ILE A 7 9.32 35.57 -5.15
N GLN A 8 8.35 35.01 -5.86
CA GLN A 8 8.61 34.18 -7.06
C GLN A 8 8.89 35.18 -8.22
N GLY A 9 10.13 35.60 -8.41
CA GLY A 9 10.54 36.34 -9.59
C GLY A 9 10.48 35.45 -10.84
N ASN A 10 9.79 35.89 -11.90
CA ASN A 10 9.92 35.31 -13.23
C ASN A 10 10.98 36.12 -13.98
N TYR A 11 12.20 35.61 -14.06
CA TYR A 11 13.21 36.08 -14.98
C TYR A 11 13.26 35.14 -16.17
N ASP A 12 13.19 35.59 -17.38
CA ASP A 12 13.27 34.85 -18.65
C ASP A 12 12.32 33.64 -18.75
N GLY A 13 11.11 33.74 -18.21
CA GLY A 13 10.15 32.61 -18.21
C GLY A 13 10.56 31.42 -17.33
N LYS A 14 11.66 31.50 -16.60
CA LYS A 14 12.14 30.47 -15.68
C LYS A 14 11.62 30.78 -14.28
N LYS A 15 11.12 29.74 -13.58
CA LYS A 15 10.66 29.86 -12.19
C LYS A 15 11.81 29.60 -11.23
N TYR A 16 12.07 30.53 -10.33
CA TYR A 16 13.12 30.41 -9.30
C TYR A 16 12.52 30.17 -7.91
N ILE A 17 13.34 29.60 -7.03
CA ILE A 17 13.07 29.37 -5.62
C ILE A 17 14.07 30.23 -4.87
N HIS A 18 13.59 31.18 -4.07
CA HIS A 18 14.39 31.97 -3.14
C HIS A 18 14.31 31.33 -1.77
N THR A 19 15.45 31.12 -1.12
CA THR A 19 15.55 30.53 0.23
C THR A 19 15.79 31.62 1.27
N GLU A 20 15.54 31.31 2.53
CA GLU A 20 15.82 32.24 3.64
C GLU A 20 17.30 32.57 3.77
N ASN A 21 18.18 31.65 3.35
CA ASN A 21 19.63 31.83 3.37
C ASN A 21 20.14 32.71 2.19
N GLY A 22 19.22 33.25 1.37
CA GLY A 22 19.55 34.02 0.18
C GLY A 22 19.99 33.23 -1.04
N ASP A 23 19.99 31.89 -0.95
CA ASP A 23 20.28 31.02 -2.10
C ASP A 23 19.12 31.03 -3.11
N ILE A 24 19.48 31.00 -4.38
CA ILE A 24 18.52 30.95 -5.48
C ILE A 24 18.68 29.63 -6.21
N TYR A 25 17.55 28.92 -6.43
CA TYR A 25 17.52 27.68 -7.16
C TYR A 25 16.57 27.80 -8.36
N LYS A 26 17.00 27.29 -9.50
CA LYS A 26 16.14 27.15 -10.68
C LYS A 26 15.20 25.95 -10.50
N LYS A 27 13.89 26.19 -10.65
CA LYS A 27 12.90 25.09 -10.60
C LYS A 27 13.08 24.15 -11.80
N PRO A 28 12.94 22.84 -11.57
CA PRO A 28 12.91 21.88 -12.68
C PRO A 28 11.77 22.20 -13.66
N GLY A 29 12.06 22.15 -14.95
CA GLY A 29 11.07 22.34 -15.99
C GLY A 29 9.98 21.26 -15.98
N MET A 30 8.89 21.50 -16.70
CA MET A 30 7.73 20.58 -16.74
C MET A 30 8.14 19.19 -17.31
N ALA A 31 8.96 19.12 -18.32
CA ALA A 31 9.46 17.86 -18.89
C ALA A 31 10.24 17.05 -17.86
N ALA A 32 11.19 17.66 -17.15
CA ALA A 32 11.93 17.01 -16.06
C ALA A 32 11.03 16.55 -14.93
N THR A 33 10.03 17.36 -14.56
CA THR A 33 9.05 17.00 -13.53
C THR A 33 8.20 15.81 -13.95
N THR A 34 7.66 15.78 -15.16
CA THR A 34 6.87 14.69 -15.69
C THR A 34 7.71 13.41 -15.84
N GLY A 35 8.91 13.54 -16.39
CA GLY A 35 9.86 12.43 -16.52
C GLY A 35 10.22 11.83 -15.16
N ALA A 36 10.44 12.67 -14.14
CA ALA A 36 10.73 12.23 -12.78
C ALA A 36 9.56 11.46 -12.14
N VAL A 37 8.31 11.90 -12.36
CA VAL A 37 7.10 11.19 -11.87
C VAL A 37 6.98 9.82 -12.53
N LEU A 38 7.16 9.72 -13.84
CA LEU A 38 7.11 8.46 -14.58
C LEU A 38 8.22 7.51 -14.12
N ALA A 39 9.46 7.98 -14.05
CA ALA A 39 10.60 7.18 -13.59
C ALA A 39 10.45 6.73 -12.14
N ALA A 40 9.97 7.57 -11.25
CA ALA A 40 9.69 7.23 -9.86
C ALA A 40 8.64 6.12 -9.74
N ASN A 41 7.55 6.19 -10.52
CA ASN A 41 6.51 5.17 -10.54
C ASN A 41 7.05 3.83 -11.06
N MET A 42 7.83 3.85 -12.14
CA MET A 42 8.48 2.65 -12.68
C MET A 42 9.47 2.03 -11.68
N ALA A 43 10.32 2.84 -11.07
CA ALA A 43 11.31 2.40 -10.09
C ALA A 43 10.63 1.76 -8.86
N GLY A 44 9.56 2.37 -8.35
CA GLY A 44 8.74 1.80 -7.27
C GLY A 44 8.17 0.42 -7.65
N GLY A 45 7.59 0.30 -8.84
CA GLY A 45 7.06 -0.98 -9.33
C GLY A 45 8.14 -2.06 -9.51
N LEU A 46 9.32 -1.69 -10.00
CA LEU A 46 10.45 -2.61 -10.14
C LEU A 46 11.02 -3.08 -8.79
N ALA A 47 11.04 -2.22 -7.76
CA ALA A 47 11.48 -2.59 -6.42
C ALA A 47 10.48 -3.51 -5.70
N MET A 48 9.18 -3.26 -5.87
CA MET A 48 8.13 -3.98 -5.16
C MET A 48 8.03 -5.45 -5.56
N ARG A 49 8.09 -5.73 -6.87
CA ARG A 49 7.85 -7.08 -7.43
C ARG A 49 8.82 -8.15 -6.92
N PRO A 50 10.15 -7.98 -6.98
CA PRO A 50 11.08 -9.03 -6.52
C PRO A 50 10.97 -9.29 -5.02
N ILE A 51 10.77 -8.23 -4.22
CA ILE A 51 10.59 -8.35 -2.77
C ILE A 51 9.32 -9.15 -2.47
N GLN A 52 8.18 -8.76 -3.03
CA GLN A 52 6.93 -9.49 -2.83
C GLN A 52 7.04 -10.95 -3.28
N ASN A 53 7.66 -11.21 -4.42
CA ASN A 53 7.84 -12.57 -4.92
C ASN A 53 8.72 -13.41 -4.00
N ALA A 54 9.81 -12.87 -3.45
CA ALA A 54 10.68 -13.56 -2.52
C ALA A 54 9.93 -14.00 -1.25
N PHE A 55 9.14 -13.11 -0.67
CA PHE A 55 8.34 -13.41 0.52
C PHE A 55 7.12 -14.29 0.24
N ARG A 56 6.55 -14.22 -0.97
CA ARG A 56 5.40 -15.04 -1.39
C ARG A 56 5.78 -16.47 -1.75
N LYS A 57 7.01 -16.72 -2.19
CA LYS A 57 7.47 -18.06 -2.61
C LYS A 57 7.27 -19.14 -1.54
N PRO A 58 7.64 -18.95 -0.25
CA PRO A 58 7.36 -19.90 0.81
C PRO A 58 5.85 -20.18 0.98
N PHE A 59 5.01 -19.16 0.88
CA PHE A 59 3.56 -19.31 0.96
C PHE A 59 2.99 -20.17 -0.17
N LEU A 60 3.40 -19.92 -1.41
CA LEU A 60 2.97 -20.73 -2.55
C LEU A 60 3.43 -22.18 -2.45
N GLY A 61 4.63 -22.41 -1.90
CA GLY A 61 5.12 -23.78 -1.61
C GLY A 61 4.27 -24.48 -0.54
N ALA A 62 3.99 -23.81 0.57
CA ALA A 62 3.15 -24.32 1.64
C ALA A 62 1.71 -24.59 1.17
N LEU A 63 1.15 -23.69 0.34
CA LEU A 63 -0.18 -23.86 -0.25
C LEU A 63 -0.25 -25.12 -1.13
N LYS A 64 0.72 -25.33 -2.02
CA LYS A 64 0.79 -26.54 -2.86
C LYS A 64 0.94 -27.81 -2.02
N GLU A 65 1.72 -27.76 -0.93
CA GLU A 65 1.85 -28.87 0.01
C GLU A 65 0.51 -29.19 0.68
N MET A 66 -0.22 -28.18 1.14
CA MET A 66 -1.55 -28.35 1.72
C MET A 66 -2.55 -28.93 0.72
N GLU A 67 -2.58 -28.40 -0.51
CA GLU A 67 -3.44 -28.94 -1.58
C GLU A 67 -3.13 -30.40 -1.87
N ARG A 68 -1.85 -30.75 -2.01
CA ARG A 68 -1.42 -32.12 -2.25
C ARG A 68 -1.80 -33.09 -1.14
N LEU A 69 -1.73 -32.64 0.11
CA LEU A 69 -2.03 -33.47 1.28
C LEU A 69 -3.54 -33.62 1.54
N ASN A 70 -4.34 -32.67 1.07
CA ASN A 70 -5.80 -32.70 1.27
C ASN A 70 -6.54 -33.63 0.34
N TYR A 71 -5.96 -33.98 -0.82
CA TYR A 71 -6.62 -34.84 -1.81
C TYR A 71 -5.83 -36.12 -2.08
N THR A 72 -6.55 -37.22 -2.32
CA THR A 72 -5.95 -38.44 -2.86
C THR A 72 -5.53 -38.20 -4.30
N GLN A 73 -4.30 -38.57 -4.62
CA GLN A 73 -3.81 -38.50 -6.00
C GLN A 73 -4.20 -39.79 -6.74
N GLN A 74 -5.06 -39.70 -7.72
CA GLN A 74 -5.40 -40.75 -8.64
C GLN A 74 -4.78 -40.47 -10.00
N TYR A 75 -4.10 -41.44 -10.57
CA TYR A 75 -3.52 -41.35 -11.91
C TYR A 75 -4.56 -41.75 -12.95
N SER A 76 -4.78 -40.88 -13.92
CA SER A 76 -5.66 -41.18 -15.07
C SER A 76 -4.78 -41.52 -16.29
N PRO A 77 -4.72 -42.77 -16.74
CA PRO A 77 -3.94 -43.18 -17.90
C PRO A 77 -4.47 -42.60 -19.22
N ILE A 78 -5.73 -42.16 -19.26
CA ILE A 78 -6.35 -41.57 -20.47
C ILE A 78 -5.81 -40.17 -20.73
N PHE A 79 -5.47 -39.44 -19.67
CA PHE A 79 -5.06 -38.03 -19.78
C PHE A 79 -3.60 -37.81 -19.38
N ASP A 80 -2.89 -38.87 -19.00
CA ASP A 80 -1.54 -38.81 -18.43
C ASP A 80 -1.41 -37.72 -17.34
N LYS A 81 -2.45 -37.59 -16.51
CA LYS A 81 -2.61 -36.53 -15.52
C LYS A 81 -3.12 -37.07 -14.19
N PHE A 82 -2.58 -36.51 -13.10
CA PHE A 82 -3.15 -36.75 -11.78
C PHE A 82 -4.52 -36.08 -11.65
N VAL A 83 -5.54 -36.86 -11.30
CA VAL A 83 -6.88 -36.42 -10.97
C VAL A 83 -7.11 -36.67 -9.48
N SER A 84 -7.35 -35.62 -8.71
CA SER A 84 -7.69 -35.75 -7.30
C SER A 84 -9.20 -35.61 -7.11
N ASN A 85 -9.89 -36.74 -6.89
CA ASN A 85 -11.35 -36.78 -6.79
C ASN A 85 -11.88 -36.88 -5.36
N GLU A 86 -11.05 -37.34 -4.41
CA GLU A 86 -11.47 -37.56 -3.04
C GLU A 86 -10.58 -36.87 -2.02
N LEU A 87 -11.17 -36.48 -0.89
CA LEU A 87 -10.43 -35.98 0.24
C LEU A 87 -9.58 -37.08 0.88
N SER A 88 -8.31 -36.79 1.10
CA SER A 88 -7.39 -37.69 1.86
C SER A 88 -7.81 -37.75 3.34
N LYS A 89 -7.18 -38.66 4.06
CA LYS A 89 -7.31 -38.74 5.53
C LYS A 89 -6.98 -37.39 6.20
N THR A 90 -5.94 -36.71 5.71
CA THR A 90 -5.54 -35.39 6.19
C THR A 90 -6.61 -34.32 5.89
N GLY A 91 -7.15 -34.28 4.68
CA GLY A 91 -8.23 -33.36 4.32
C GLY A 91 -9.50 -33.56 5.15
N LYS A 92 -9.90 -34.83 5.38
CA LYS A 92 -11.04 -35.16 6.24
C LYS A 92 -10.80 -34.72 7.69
N GLU A 93 -9.60 -34.92 8.24
CA GLU A 93 -9.23 -34.45 9.58
C GLU A 93 -9.34 -32.91 9.69
N PHE A 94 -8.83 -32.15 8.70
CA PHE A 94 -8.95 -30.68 8.72
C PHE A 94 -10.40 -30.21 8.70
N ILE A 95 -11.28 -30.84 7.92
CA ILE A 95 -12.70 -30.52 7.85
C ILE A 95 -13.39 -30.75 9.20
N GLU A 96 -13.24 -31.95 9.75
CA GLU A 96 -13.86 -32.31 11.04
C GLU A 96 -13.31 -31.45 12.19
N ALA A 97 -11.98 -31.25 12.22
CA ALA A 97 -11.33 -30.41 13.21
C ALA A 97 -11.81 -28.95 13.14
N SER A 98 -12.01 -28.41 11.93
CA SER A 98 -12.46 -27.01 11.80
C SER A 98 -13.90 -26.84 12.31
N LYS A 99 -14.80 -27.77 12.02
CA LYS A 99 -16.18 -27.77 12.55
C LYS A 99 -16.17 -27.87 14.07
N LYS A 100 -15.38 -28.79 14.62
CA LYS A 100 -15.22 -28.98 16.07
C LYS A 100 -14.64 -27.73 16.74
N ALA A 101 -13.58 -27.14 16.19
CA ALA A 101 -12.96 -25.93 16.71
C ALA A 101 -13.93 -24.75 16.71
N PHE A 102 -14.74 -24.58 15.65
CA PHE A 102 -15.76 -23.55 15.62
C PHE A 102 -16.80 -23.72 16.73
N GLY A 103 -17.30 -24.95 16.93
CA GLY A 103 -18.23 -25.26 18.03
C GLY A 103 -17.63 -24.96 19.42
N MET A 104 -16.37 -25.34 19.64
CA MET A 104 -15.66 -25.14 20.92
C MET A 104 -15.25 -23.66 21.15
N SER A 105 -15.08 -22.86 20.11
CA SER A 105 -14.56 -21.49 20.22
C SER A 105 -15.50 -20.52 20.93
N GLY A 106 -16.77 -20.86 21.08
CA GLY A 106 -17.80 -19.95 21.57
C GLY A 106 -18.16 -18.81 20.63
N LEU A 107 -17.64 -18.81 19.39
CA LEU A 107 -17.88 -17.75 18.42
C LEU A 107 -19.35 -17.63 18.05
N ALA A 108 -20.05 -18.73 17.84
CA ALA A 108 -21.48 -18.73 17.55
C ALA A 108 -22.30 -18.30 18.78
N GLN A 109 -22.10 -18.93 19.94
CA GLN A 109 -22.93 -18.73 21.13
C GLN A 109 -22.72 -17.35 21.77
N LYS A 110 -21.46 -16.87 21.86
CA LYS A 110 -21.14 -15.60 22.55
C LYS A 110 -21.24 -14.38 21.65
N TYR A 111 -20.97 -14.56 20.36
CA TYR A 111 -20.78 -13.42 19.45
C TYR A 111 -21.68 -13.47 18.21
N GLY A 112 -22.49 -14.53 18.05
CA GLY A 112 -23.38 -14.69 16.89
C GLY A 112 -22.60 -14.81 15.57
N THR A 113 -21.37 -15.36 15.60
CA THR A 113 -20.62 -15.59 14.36
C THR A 113 -21.21 -16.78 13.63
N GLU A 114 -21.50 -16.62 12.34
CA GLU A 114 -22.00 -17.69 11.50
C GLU A 114 -20.84 -18.36 10.72
N PHE A 115 -20.91 -19.70 10.63
CA PHE A 115 -20.00 -20.50 9.81
C PHE A 115 -20.77 -20.93 8.55
N VAL A 116 -20.53 -20.26 7.44
CA VAL A 116 -21.29 -20.40 6.19
C VAL A 116 -20.59 -21.37 5.27
N ASN A 117 -21.23 -22.50 4.94
CA ASN A 117 -20.74 -23.43 3.93
C ASN A 117 -20.92 -22.86 2.51
N VAL A 118 -19.84 -22.74 1.77
CA VAL A 118 -19.81 -22.18 0.42
C VAL A 118 -19.58 -23.31 -0.58
N LYS A 119 -20.62 -23.72 -1.29
CA LYS A 119 -20.53 -24.70 -2.38
C LYS A 119 -20.38 -24.03 -3.74
N ASN A 120 -20.99 -22.86 -3.90
CA ASN A 120 -21.02 -22.07 -5.13
C ASN A 120 -20.61 -20.62 -4.86
N ILE A 121 -20.19 -19.92 -5.90
CA ILE A 121 -19.83 -18.50 -5.82
C ILE A 121 -21.00 -17.64 -5.32
N SER A 122 -22.24 -18.01 -5.68
CA SER A 122 -23.48 -17.33 -5.25
C SER A 122 -23.74 -17.38 -3.74
N ASP A 123 -23.15 -18.33 -3.01
CA ASP A 123 -23.32 -18.45 -1.56
C ASP A 123 -22.60 -17.33 -0.82
N VAL A 124 -21.64 -16.66 -1.46
CA VAL A 124 -20.84 -15.58 -0.88
C VAL A 124 -21.46 -14.21 -1.23
N LYS A 125 -22.57 -13.86 -0.57
CA LYS A 125 -23.38 -12.67 -0.90
C LYS A 125 -22.86 -11.34 -0.36
N ASP A 126 -22.08 -11.36 0.71
CA ASP A 126 -21.73 -10.15 1.47
C ASP A 126 -20.35 -9.56 1.16
N ILE A 127 -19.49 -10.29 0.46
CA ILE A 127 -18.14 -9.79 0.11
C ILE A 127 -18.21 -8.56 -0.81
N ASP A 128 -19.22 -8.48 -1.67
CA ASP A 128 -19.40 -7.32 -2.57
C ASP A 128 -19.74 -6.02 -1.83
N LYS A 129 -20.30 -6.14 -0.62
CA LYS A 129 -20.56 -4.99 0.27
C LYS A 129 -19.28 -4.37 0.83
N ALA A 130 -18.15 -5.08 0.73
CA ALA A 130 -16.85 -4.58 1.16
C ALA A 130 -16.23 -3.57 0.17
N ILE A 131 -16.80 -3.38 -1.03
CA ILE A 131 -16.31 -2.40 -2.01
C ILE A 131 -16.61 -0.99 -1.49
N PRO A 132 -15.59 -0.17 -1.19
CA PRO A 132 -15.82 1.20 -0.77
C PRO A 132 -16.58 2.02 -1.82
N LYS A 133 -17.54 2.83 -1.38
CA LYS A 133 -18.38 3.65 -2.29
C LYS A 133 -17.56 4.55 -3.23
N TRP A 134 -16.40 5.01 -2.80
CA TRP A 134 -15.52 5.86 -3.62
C TRP A 134 -14.91 5.11 -4.82
N ILE A 135 -14.70 3.79 -4.72
CA ILE A 135 -14.17 2.97 -5.83
C ILE A 135 -15.16 2.94 -6.99
N LYS A 136 -16.47 2.93 -6.70
CA LYS A 136 -17.55 2.97 -7.71
C LYS A 136 -17.51 4.22 -8.59
N LYS A 137 -16.86 5.29 -8.14
CA LYS A 137 -16.64 6.52 -8.94
C LYS A 137 -15.55 6.35 -10.01
N PHE A 138 -14.78 5.26 -9.98
CA PHE A 138 -13.69 4.98 -10.91
C PHE A 138 -13.90 3.64 -11.62
N PRO A 139 -14.61 3.59 -12.78
CA PRO A 139 -15.04 2.34 -13.42
C PRO A 139 -13.90 1.36 -13.73
N LYS A 140 -12.73 1.85 -14.14
CA LYS A 140 -11.55 0.99 -14.38
C LYS A 140 -11.04 0.32 -13.10
N LEU A 141 -11.03 1.05 -11.98
CA LEU A 141 -10.61 0.53 -10.68
C LEU A 141 -11.66 -0.43 -10.12
N GLU A 142 -12.94 -0.10 -10.25
CA GLU A 142 -14.05 -0.95 -9.86
C GLU A 142 -13.99 -2.32 -10.57
N LYS A 143 -13.78 -2.33 -11.89
CA LYS A 143 -13.64 -3.57 -12.67
C LYS A 143 -12.49 -4.46 -12.16
N ILE A 144 -11.34 -3.86 -11.80
CA ILE A 144 -10.20 -4.60 -11.24
C ILE A 144 -10.55 -5.20 -9.87
N VAL A 145 -11.24 -4.43 -9.02
CA VAL A 145 -11.64 -4.86 -7.68
C VAL A 145 -12.68 -5.99 -7.78
N ILE A 146 -13.70 -5.85 -8.62
CA ILE A 146 -14.72 -6.89 -8.87
C ILE A 146 -14.04 -8.19 -9.32
N LYS A 147 -13.16 -8.15 -10.33
CA LYS A 147 -12.42 -9.34 -10.78
C LYS A 147 -11.64 -10.03 -9.68
N LYS A 148 -11.00 -9.25 -8.77
CA LYS A 148 -10.30 -9.81 -7.61
C LYS A 148 -11.24 -10.45 -6.60
N LEU A 149 -12.41 -9.86 -6.36
CA LEU A 149 -13.44 -10.42 -5.47
C LEU A 149 -14.03 -11.70 -6.03
N GLU A 150 -14.33 -11.76 -7.32
CA GLU A 150 -14.79 -12.99 -7.99
C GLU A 150 -13.75 -14.11 -7.88
N SER A 151 -12.46 -13.79 -8.10
CA SER A 151 -11.38 -14.76 -7.91
C SER A 151 -11.28 -15.25 -6.45
N ALA A 152 -11.51 -14.37 -5.48
CA ALA A 152 -11.53 -14.75 -4.07
C ALA A 152 -12.74 -15.65 -3.74
N LYS A 153 -13.95 -15.33 -4.24
CA LYS A 153 -15.14 -16.15 -4.09
C LYS A 153 -14.96 -17.54 -4.71
N THR A 154 -14.38 -17.60 -5.91
CA THR A 154 -14.05 -18.86 -6.58
C THR A 154 -13.09 -19.70 -5.73
N ALA A 155 -12.03 -19.10 -5.18
CA ALA A 155 -11.09 -19.79 -4.32
C ALA A 155 -11.76 -20.35 -3.05
N ILE A 156 -12.74 -19.65 -2.47
CA ILE A 156 -13.53 -20.16 -1.33
C ILE A 156 -14.41 -21.35 -1.76
N ALA A 157 -15.15 -21.22 -2.85
CA ALA A 157 -16.01 -22.28 -3.36
C ALA A 157 -15.23 -23.54 -3.77
N GLU A 158 -14.00 -23.38 -4.25
CA GLU A 158 -13.09 -24.48 -4.55
C GLU A 158 -12.43 -25.10 -3.28
N GLY A 159 -12.63 -24.50 -2.12
CA GLY A 159 -12.01 -24.93 -0.86
C GLY A 159 -10.53 -24.54 -0.72
N LYS A 160 -10.03 -23.64 -1.54
CA LYS A 160 -8.62 -23.17 -1.52
C LYS A 160 -8.40 -21.99 -0.57
N ASN A 161 -9.50 -21.36 -0.10
CA ASN A 161 -9.47 -20.21 0.80
C ASN A 161 -10.70 -20.21 1.70
N ALA A 162 -10.68 -19.33 2.70
CA ALA A 162 -11.81 -18.95 3.54
C ALA A 162 -11.78 -17.44 3.74
N CYS A 163 -12.85 -16.85 4.29
CA CYS A 163 -12.90 -15.42 4.54
C CYS A 163 -13.83 -15.08 5.71
N PHE A 164 -13.33 -14.33 6.68
CA PHE A 164 -14.16 -13.69 7.68
C PHE A 164 -14.58 -12.30 7.23
N VAL A 165 -15.89 -12.05 7.19
CA VAL A 165 -16.46 -10.73 6.86
C VAL A 165 -16.89 -10.04 8.15
N PRO A 166 -16.13 -9.05 8.65
CA PRO A 166 -16.40 -8.43 9.93
C PRO A 166 -17.79 -7.78 10.03
N ASN A 167 -18.27 -7.14 8.97
CA ASN A 167 -19.53 -6.39 8.99
C ASN A 167 -20.76 -7.28 9.16
N THR A 168 -20.74 -8.48 8.60
CA THR A 168 -21.83 -9.46 8.69
C THR A 168 -21.57 -10.54 9.73
N ASN A 169 -20.39 -10.55 10.32
CA ASN A 169 -19.94 -11.51 11.32
C ASN A 169 -20.02 -12.97 10.84
N LYS A 170 -19.63 -13.21 9.56
CA LYS A 170 -19.69 -14.51 8.91
C LYS A 170 -18.31 -15.00 8.51
N ILE A 171 -18.08 -16.30 8.68
CA ILE A 171 -16.92 -17.02 8.14
C ILE A 171 -17.39 -17.84 6.97
N TYR A 172 -16.95 -17.49 5.76
CA TYR A 172 -17.25 -18.19 4.52
C TYR A 172 -16.16 -19.24 4.26
N VAL A 173 -16.53 -20.50 4.13
CA VAL A 173 -15.61 -21.61 3.91
C VAL A 173 -16.32 -22.76 3.20
N ASN A 174 -15.65 -23.48 2.33
CA ASN A 174 -16.18 -24.74 1.79
C ASN A 174 -15.87 -25.87 2.79
N THR A 175 -16.89 -26.29 3.55
CA THR A 175 -16.76 -27.33 4.58
C THR A 175 -16.71 -28.74 4.01
N ASP A 176 -16.89 -28.91 2.69
CA ASP A 176 -16.90 -30.22 2.04
C ASP A 176 -15.57 -30.53 1.33
N LYS A 177 -14.76 -29.49 1.09
CA LYS A 177 -13.49 -29.65 0.33
C LYS A 177 -12.25 -29.39 1.13
N MET A 178 -12.15 -28.23 1.81
CA MET A 178 -10.94 -27.84 2.50
C MET A 178 -11.26 -26.83 3.62
N SER A 179 -10.55 -26.92 4.73
CA SER A 179 -10.88 -26.08 5.87
C SER A 179 -9.67 -25.59 6.66
N TYR A 180 -8.43 -25.79 6.20
CA TYR A 180 -7.26 -25.30 6.95
C TYR A 180 -7.25 -23.78 7.11
N ALA A 181 -7.72 -23.04 6.10
CA ALA A 181 -7.84 -21.57 6.18
C ALA A 181 -8.91 -21.12 7.18
N SER A 182 -9.89 -21.98 7.52
CA SER A 182 -10.95 -21.62 8.47
C SER A 182 -10.45 -21.32 9.87
N PHE A 183 -9.36 -21.96 10.32
CA PHE A 183 -8.74 -21.66 11.61
C PHE A 183 -8.22 -20.22 11.67
N HIS A 184 -7.60 -19.76 10.59
CA HIS A 184 -7.13 -18.38 10.47
C HIS A 184 -8.31 -17.38 10.51
N GLU A 185 -9.40 -17.68 9.81
CA GLU A 185 -10.61 -16.84 9.78
C GLU A 185 -11.32 -16.83 11.15
N MET A 186 -11.34 -17.92 11.88
CA MET A 186 -11.78 -17.94 13.29
C MET A 186 -10.89 -17.04 14.16
N GLY A 187 -9.59 -16.98 13.87
CA GLY A 187 -8.66 -16.05 14.51
C GLY A 187 -9.02 -14.58 14.30
N HIS A 188 -9.43 -14.20 13.07
CA HIS A 188 -9.95 -12.86 12.78
C HIS A 188 -11.25 -12.56 13.55
N ALA A 189 -12.17 -13.52 13.64
CA ALA A 189 -13.38 -13.37 14.44
C ALA A 189 -13.05 -13.17 15.93
N LEU A 190 -12.09 -13.93 16.48
CA LEU A 190 -11.60 -13.74 17.85
C LEU A 190 -10.87 -12.40 18.04
N ASN A 191 -10.16 -11.89 17.01
CA ASN A 191 -9.58 -10.56 17.04
C ASN A 191 -10.65 -9.48 17.19
N LYS A 192 -11.74 -9.61 16.44
CA LYS A 192 -12.87 -8.67 16.49
C LYS A 192 -13.59 -8.68 17.84
N HIS A 193 -13.84 -9.85 18.39
CA HIS A 193 -14.76 -10.01 19.51
C HIS A 193 -14.07 -10.17 20.86
N ALA A 194 -13.03 -10.99 20.93
CA ALA A 194 -12.40 -11.42 22.18
C ALA A 194 -11.07 -10.72 22.49
N SER A 195 -10.63 -9.73 21.70
CA SER A 195 -9.34 -9.09 21.89
C SER A 195 -9.42 -7.58 21.71
N LYS A 196 -9.08 -6.81 22.74
CA LYS A 196 -8.97 -5.35 22.63
C LYS A 196 -7.94 -4.95 21.57
N ILE A 197 -6.75 -5.54 21.61
CA ILE A 197 -5.67 -5.27 20.64
C ILE A 197 -6.10 -5.69 19.22
N GLY A 198 -6.65 -6.89 19.05
CA GLY A 198 -7.14 -7.37 17.76
C GLY A 198 -8.19 -6.43 17.15
N LYS A 199 -9.14 -5.96 17.95
CA LYS A 199 -10.16 -5.00 17.53
C LYS A 199 -9.57 -3.66 17.07
N ILE A 200 -8.57 -3.16 17.81
CA ILE A 200 -7.85 -1.92 17.43
C ILE A 200 -7.13 -2.13 16.11
N LEU A 201 -6.36 -3.22 15.98
CA LEU A 201 -5.61 -3.52 14.76
C LEU A 201 -6.54 -3.64 13.55
N GLN A 202 -7.66 -4.38 13.66
CA GLN A 202 -8.65 -4.50 12.57
C GLN A 202 -9.22 -3.13 12.15
N LYS A 203 -9.58 -2.28 13.09
CA LYS A 203 -10.07 -0.93 12.80
C LYS A 203 -8.99 -0.04 12.16
N SER A 204 -7.72 -0.24 12.51
CA SER A 204 -6.59 0.53 12.02
C SER A 204 -6.08 0.09 10.65
N ARG A 205 -6.54 -1.06 10.10
CA ARG A 205 -6.09 -1.56 8.79
C ARG A 205 -6.37 -0.57 7.66
N GLN A 206 -7.59 -0.04 7.58
CA GLN A 206 -7.96 0.90 6.50
C GLN A 206 -7.26 2.25 6.64
N PRO A 207 -7.31 2.95 7.79
CA PRO A 207 -6.53 4.19 7.97
C PRO A 207 -5.04 4.00 7.74
N GLY A 208 -4.48 2.90 8.22
CA GLY A 208 -3.07 2.57 7.98
C GLY A 208 -2.75 2.43 6.50
N MET A 209 -3.53 1.67 5.76
CA MET A 209 -3.32 1.51 4.31
C MET A 209 -3.46 2.85 3.56
N LEU A 210 -4.40 3.72 3.97
CA LEU A 210 -4.50 5.07 3.39
C LEU A 210 -3.25 5.90 3.66
N LEU A 211 -2.66 5.80 4.86
CA LEU A 211 -1.38 6.46 5.18
C LEU A 211 -0.24 5.94 4.28
N ALA A 212 -0.14 4.62 4.08
CA ALA A 212 0.88 4.03 3.20
C ALA A 212 0.71 4.50 1.74
N VAL A 213 -0.53 4.56 1.26
CA VAL A 213 -0.85 5.08 -0.08
C VAL A 213 -0.51 6.57 -0.18
N ALA A 214 -0.88 7.39 0.79
CA ALA A 214 -0.53 8.82 0.82
C ALA A 214 0.98 9.06 0.81
N ALA A 215 1.74 8.25 1.56
CA ALA A 215 3.20 8.29 1.56
C ALA A 215 3.78 7.95 0.17
N MET A 216 3.26 6.92 -0.47
CA MET A 216 3.69 6.51 -1.83
C MET A 216 3.35 7.59 -2.88
N PHE A 217 2.13 8.15 -2.87
CA PHE A 217 1.76 9.24 -3.77
C PHE A 217 2.65 10.46 -3.56
N THR A 218 2.88 10.85 -2.31
CA THR A 218 3.74 11.98 -1.99
C THR A 218 5.19 11.73 -2.44
N ALA A 219 5.69 10.51 -2.28
CA ALA A 219 7.02 10.12 -2.77
C ALA A 219 7.18 10.29 -4.29
N ILE A 220 6.14 9.95 -5.06
CA ILE A 220 6.13 10.00 -6.53
C ILE A 220 5.94 11.45 -7.03
N PHE A 221 4.99 12.18 -6.49
CA PHE A 221 4.56 13.46 -7.06
C PHE A 221 5.29 14.66 -6.46
N LYS A 222 5.67 14.63 -5.19
CA LYS A 222 6.35 15.74 -4.53
C LYS A 222 7.87 15.57 -4.60
N ARG A 223 8.58 16.64 -5.03
CA ARG A 223 10.04 16.70 -4.92
C ARG A 223 10.46 17.00 -3.47
N LYS A 224 11.68 16.67 -3.12
CA LYS A 224 12.30 17.20 -1.91
C LYS A 224 12.53 18.71 -2.06
N LYS A 225 12.35 19.45 -1.00
CA LYS A 225 12.64 20.89 -0.99
C LYS A 225 14.14 21.14 -1.12
N ALA A 226 14.49 22.27 -1.73
CA ALA A 226 15.88 22.74 -1.72
C ALA A 226 16.29 23.10 -0.29
N GLU A 227 17.59 23.11 -0.05
CA GLU A 227 18.13 23.54 1.25
C GLU A 227 17.72 25.00 1.52
N GLY A 228 17.14 25.26 2.71
CA GLY A 228 16.60 26.56 3.07
C GLY A 228 15.24 26.93 2.44
N GLU A 229 14.64 26.07 1.61
CA GLU A 229 13.30 26.30 1.06
C GLU A 229 12.23 25.98 2.10
N GLN A 230 11.49 27.00 2.54
CA GLN A 230 10.41 26.83 3.53
C GLN A 230 9.09 26.37 2.90
N PRO A 231 8.31 25.57 3.62
CA PRO A 231 6.98 25.20 3.17
C PRO A 231 6.01 26.39 3.21
N THR A 232 5.24 26.55 2.14
CA THR A 232 4.25 27.63 2.00
C THR A 232 2.84 27.14 2.37
N GLY A 233 2.40 27.39 3.60
CA GLY A 233 1.06 27.02 4.05
C GLY A 233 0.93 25.58 4.56
N VAL A 234 -0.26 25.24 5.08
CA VAL A 234 -0.50 23.99 5.83
C VAL A 234 -0.35 22.73 4.95
N VAL A 235 -0.93 22.73 3.77
CA VAL A 235 -0.88 21.57 2.85
C VAL A 235 0.56 21.25 2.45
N ASP A 236 1.36 22.30 2.18
CA ASP A 236 2.76 22.14 1.82
C ASP A 236 3.60 21.64 3.00
N LYS A 237 3.34 22.12 4.23
CA LYS A 237 3.97 21.61 5.46
C LYS A 237 3.68 20.12 5.66
N VAL A 238 2.42 19.72 5.60
CA VAL A 238 1.98 18.32 5.77
C VAL A 238 2.59 17.42 4.70
N THR A 239 2.51 17.81 3.43
CA THR A 239 3.06 16.99 2.33
C THR A 239 4.59 16.95 2.34
N THR A 240 5.27 18.00 2.84
CA THR A 240 6.74 17.98 3.05
C THR A 240 7.10 17.00 4.16
N PHE A 241 6.41 17.04 5.30
CA PHE A 241 6.60 16.06 6.37
C PHE A 241 6.39 14.61 5.88
N ILE A 242 5.31 14.36 5.11
CA ILE A 242 5.06 13.04 4.53
C ILE A 242 6.18 12.65 3.55
N LYS A 243 6.65 13.57 2.70
CA LYS A 243 7.76 13.32 1.77
C LYS A 243 9.04 12.92 2.48
N ASP A 244 9.42 13.65 3.51
CA ASP A 244 10.67 13.43 4.26
C ASP A 244 10.64 12.12 5.07
N ASN A 245 9.45 11.67 5.45
CA ASN A 245 9.23 10.45 6.22
C ASN A 245 8.54 9.34 5.42
N CYS A 246 8.49 9.42 4.09
CA CYS A 246 7.62 8.57 3.26
C CYS A 246 7.86 7.06 3.45
N GLY A 247 9.10 6.62 3.58
CA GLY A 247 9.42 5.22 3.85
C GLY A 247 8.92 4.74 5.21
N LYS A 248 9.15 5.53 6.27
CA LYS A 248 8.67 5.21 7.63
C LYS A 248 7.15 5.17 7.69
N LEU A 249 6.48 6.16 7.09
CA LEU A 249 5.03 6.25 7.07
C LEU A 249 4.40 5.13 6.23
N ALA A 250 5.02 4.74 5.11
CA ALA A 250 4.60 3.61 4.31
C ALA A 250 4.65 2.30 5.12
N PHE A 251 5.72 2.05 5.86
CA PHE A 251 5.84 0.86 6.72
C PHE A 251 4.84 0.90 7.87
N LEU A 252 4.80 2.00 8.64
CA LEU A 252 3.86 2.17 9.76
C LEU A 252 2.41 2.01 9.30
N GLY A 253 2.07 2.46 8.11
CA GLY A 253 0.74 2.29 7.54
C GLY A 253 0.38 0.82 7.26
N THR A 254 1.33 -0.06 6.98
CA THR A 254 1.09 -1.49 6.76
C THR A 254 1.10 -2.32 8.05
N LEU A 255 1.70 -1.82 9.14
CA LEU A 255 1.85 -2.54 10.40
C LEU A 255 0.53 -3.08 10.98
N PRO A 256 -0.59 -2.33 11.03
CA PRO A 256 -1.84 -2.85 11.57
C PRO A 256 -2.30 -4.12 10.84
N THR A 257 -2.12 -4.18 9.52
CA THR A 257 -2.44 -5.37 8.74
C THR A 257 -1.50 -6.53 9.08
N ILE A 258 -0.19 -6.32 9.07
CA ILE A 258 0.80 -7.36 9.35
C ILE A 258 0.60 -7.96 10.75
N LEU A 259 0.39 -7.12 11.75
CA LEU A 259 0.19 -7.55 13.13
C LEU A 259 -1.15 -8.25 13.34
N GLU A 260 -2.20 -7.78 12.69
CA GLU A 260 -3.54 -8.40 12.80
C GLU A 260 -3.58 -9.77 12.15
N GLU A 261 -2.99 -9.95 10.97
CA GLU A 261 -2.85 -11.23 10.29
C GLU A 261 -2.03 -12.23 11.11
N GLY A 262 -0.94 -11.76 11.74
CA GLY A 262 -0.16 -12.59 12.66
C GLY A 262 -0.96 -13.02 13.89
N LEU A 263 -1.68 -12.09 14.50
CA LEU A 263 -2.51 -12.37 15.68
C LEU A 263 -3.66 -13.33 15.35
N ALA A 264 -4.29 -13.21 14.17
CA ALA A 264 -5.31 -14.13 13.69
C ALA A 264 -4.73 -15.55 13.52
N SER A 265 -3.56 -15.65 12.89
CA SER A 265 -2.85 -16.94 12.74
C SER A 265 -2.56 -17.60 14.09
N VAL A 266 -2.06 -16.84 15.08
CA VAL A 266 -1.76 -17.35 16.43
C VAL A 266 -3.03 -17.84 17.14
N LYS A 267 -4.13 -17.10 17.07
CA LYS A 267 -5.39 -17.48 17.73
C LYS A 267 -6.04 -18.68 17.03
N GLY A 268 -6.04 -18.68 15.69
CA GLY A 268 -6.51 -19.82 14.91
C GLY A 268 -5.69 -21.09 15.21
N ALA A 269 -4.36 -20.96 15.33
CA ALA A 269 -3.49 -22.08 15.70
C ALA A 269 -3.78 -22.60 17.12
N LYS A 270 -4.12 -21.74 18.08
CA LYS A 270 -4.53 -22.18 19.41
C LYS A 270 -5.79 -23.06 19.36
N LEU A 271 -6.82 -22.65 18.61
CA LEU A 271 -8.01 -23.49 18.40
C LEU A 271 -7.67 -24.81 17.70
N ALA A 272 -6.83 -24.76 16.69
CA ALA A 272 -6.41 -25.93 15.93
C ALA A 272 -5.66 -26.96 16.80
N LYS A 273 -4.87 -26.50 17.77
CA LYS A 273 -4.11 -27.36 18.69
C LYS A 273 -4.99 -28.30 19.49
N GLU A 274 -6.21 -27.87 19.84
CA GLU A 274 -7.16 -28.65 20.63
C GLU A 274 -7.85 -29.77 19.84
N VAL A 275 -7.76 -29.73 18.49
CA VAL A 275 -8.58 -30.61 17.64
C VAL A 275 -7.81 -31.33 16.54
N LEU A 276 -6.63 -30.88 16.16
CA LEU A 276 -5.77 -31.50 15.15
C LEU A 276 -4.75 -32.47 15.78
N SER A 277 -4.41 -33.49 15.03
CA SER A 277 -3.25 -34.34 15.36
C SER A 277 -1.96 -33.48 15.37
N PRO A 278 -0.94 -33.85 16.16
CA PRO A 278 0.33 -33.15 16.24
C PRO A 278 0.98 -32.89 14.86
N LYS A 279 0.87 -33.87 13.95
CA LYS A 279 1.38 -33.76 12.57
C LYS A 279 0.67 -32.67 11.79
N ASN A 280 -0.66 -32.66 11.79
CA ASN A 280 -1.46 -31.68 11.03
C ASN A 280 -1.43 -30.31 11.67
N TYR A 281 -1.33 -30.21 13.00
CA TYR A 281 -1.07 -28.96 13.69
C TYR A 281 0.27 -28.31 13.28
N LYS A 282 1.35 -29.11 13.19
CA LYS A 282 2.66 -28.64 12.71
C LYS A 282 2.59 -28.14 11.26
N LEU A 283 1.84 -28.84 10.41
CA LEU A 283 1.60 -28.46 9.03
C LEU A 283 0.85 -27.10 8.93
N LEU A 284 -0.21 -26.94 9.73
CA LEU A 284 -0.97 -25.68 9.80
C LEU A 284 -0.09 -24.50 10.25
N ASN A 285 0.76 -24.69 11.25
CA ASN A 285 1.67 -23.65 11.73
C ASN A 285 2.70 -23.25 10.67
N LYS A 286 3.24 -24.22 9.91
CA LYS A 286 4.13 -23.95 8.77
C LYS A 286 3.42 -23.11 7.71
N PHE A 287 2.17 -23.45 7.39
CA PHE A 287 1.35 -22.71 6.45
C PHE A 287 1.06 -21.28 6.94
N ASN A 288 0.59 -21.13 8.19
CA ASN A 288 0.30 -19.82 8.79
C ASN A 288 1.54 -18.93 8.86
N GLY A 289 2.70 -19.47 9.21
CA GLY A 289 3.96 -18.73 9.22
C GLY A 289 4.36 -18.24 7.84
N ALA A 290 4.23 -19.10 6.81
CA ALA A 290 4.51 -18.73 5.43
C ALA A 290 3.50 -17.70 4.88
N ALA A 291 2.23 -17.79 5.26
CA ALA A 291 1.21 -16.82 4.94
C ALA A 291 1.52 -15.45 5.58
N TRP A 292 1.86 -15.43 6.87
CA TRP A 292 2.24 -14.19 7.56
C TRP A 292 3.47 -13.52 6.93
N LEU A 293 4.49 -14.30 6.54
CA LEU A 293 5.65 -13.77 5.82
C LEU A 293 5.25 -13.05 4.52
N SER A 294 4.20 -13.49 3.83
CA SER A 294 3.73 -12.82 2.61
C SER A 294 3.14 -11.42 2.91
N TYR A 295 2.49 -11.22 4.06
CA TYR A 295 2.03 -9.91 4.52
C TYR A 295 3.19 -9.01 4.94
N LEU A 296 4.20 -9.57 5.63
CA LEU A 296 5.43 -8.83 5.93
C LEU A 296 6.13 -8.38 4.64
N GLY A 297 6.24 -9.28 3.66
CA GLY A 297 6.81 -8.96 2.34
C GLY A 297 6.04 -7.88 1.59
N MET A 298 4.73 -7.82 1.75
CA MET A 298 3.92 -6.72 1.22
C MET A 298 4.33 -5.39 1.86
N GLY A 299 4.43 -5.31 3.18
CA GLY A 299 4.84 -4.09 3.89
C GLY A 299 6.24 -3.63 3.52
N VAL A 300 7.22 -4.56 3.51
CA VAL A 300 8.61 -4.29 3.10
C VAL A 300 8.66 -3.85 1.63
N GLY A 301 7.91 -4.51 0.75
CA GLY A 301 7.84 -4.17 -0.67
C GLY A 301 7.27 -2.78 -0.93
N ILE A 302 6.17 -2.42 -0.27
CA ILE A 302 5.57 -1.07 -0.35
C ILE A 302 6.57 -0.02 0.15
N THR A 303 7.26 -0.29 1.26
CA THR A 303 8.26 0.62 1.84
C THR A 303 9.43 0.84 0.89
N ALA A 304 10.03 -0.23 0.37
CA ALA A 304 11.15 -0.16 -0.57
C ALA A 304 10.75 0.57 -1.85
N ALA A 305 9.57 0.27 -2.39
CA ALA A 305 9.01 0.95 -3.55
C ALA A 305 8.86 2.46 -3.32
N THR A 306 8.33 2.84 -2.15
CA THR A 306 8.13 4.24 -1.77
C THR A 306 9.46 4.99 -1.65
N VAL A 307 10.46 4.39 -0.96
CA VAL A 307 11.78 4.99 -0.79
C VAL A 307 12.50 5.16 -2.12
N LEU A 308 12.48 4.13 -2.98
CA LEU A 308 13.13 4.19 -4.28
C LEU A 308 12.46 5.20 -5.19
N ALA A 309 11.13 5.21 -5.24
CA ALA A 309 10.38 6.20 -5.99
C ALA A 309 10.72 7.64 -5.54
N SER A 310 10.81 7.86 -4.22
CA SER A 310 11.21 9.16 -3.68
C SER A 310 12.61 9.58 -4.12
N LYS A 311 13.60 8.68 -4.04
CA LYS A 311 14.98 8.96 -4.44
C LYS A 311 15.09 9.26 -5.94
N VAL A 312 14.45 8.45 -6.79
CA VAL A 312 14.45 8.67 -8.25
C VAL A 312 13.77 9.99 -8.60
N ARG A 313 12.62 10.29 -7.96
CA ARG A 313 11.92 11.56 -8.13
C ARG A 313 12.81 12.77 -7.83
N ASP A 314 13.55 12.68 -6.73
CA ASP A 314 14.40 13.77 -6.25
C ASP A 314 15.68 13.90 -7.09
N ALA A 315 16.22 12.79 -7.59
CA ALA A 315 17.42 12.82 -8.45
C ALA A 315 17.15 13.45 -9.83
N ILE A 316 16.00 13.11 -10.46
CA ILE A 316 15.69 13.58 -11.83
C ILE A 316 15.19 15.04 -11.83
N ALA A 317 14.44 15.44 -10.81
CA ALA A 317 13.90 16.81 -10.71
C ALA A 317 14.50 17.58 -9.53
N LYS A 318 15.81 17.49 -9.37
CA LYS A 318 16.55 18.29 -8.37
C LYS A 318 16.58 19.75 -8.81
N PRO A 319 16.27 20.69 -7.90
CA PRO A 319 16.50 22.11 -8.14
C PRO A 319 18.01 22.38 -8.28
N GLU A 320 18.37 23.16 -9.27
CA GLU A 320 19.76 23.54 -9.55
C GLU A 320 20.08 24.84 -8.85
N LYS A 321 21.15 24.90 -8.04
CA LYS A 321 21.58 26.10 -7.37
C LYS A 321 22.18 27.06 -8.42
N VAL A 322 21.69 28.29 -8.47
CA VAL A 322 22.23 29.33 -9.34
C VAL A 322 23.44 29.93 -8.61
N ALA A 323 24.61 29.97 -9.26
CA ALA A 323 25.78 30.61 -8.70
C ALA A 323 25.51 32.09 -8.41
N GLN A 324 26.16 32.65 -7.39
CA GLN A 324 25.93 34.01 -6.87
C GLN A 324 26.26 35.15 -7.86
N GLU A 325 26.72 34.86 -9.06
CA GLU A 325 27.07 35.86 -10.08
C GLU A 325 25.91 36.84 -10.43
N VAL A 326 24.67 36.44 -10.14
CA VAL A 326 23.50 37.35 -10.37
C VAL A 326 23.39 38.44 -9.33
N LYS A 327 24.11 38.38 -8.20
CA LYS A 327 24.03 39.46 -7.19
C LYS A 327 24.86 40.69 -7.57
N GLN A 328 25.89 40.53 -8.39
CA GLN A 328 26.75 41.69 -8.77
C GLN A 328 26.17 42.55 -9.90
N GLU A 329 25.31 41.99 -10.78
CA GLU A 329 24.67 42.80 -11.84
C GLU A 329 23.52 43.68 -11.34
N GLN A 330 22.99 43.46 -10.13
CA GLN A 330 21.92 44.31 -9.58
C GLN A 330 22.41 45.47 -8.74
N ASP A 331 23.66 45.45 -8.30
CA ASP A 331 24.25 46.51 -7.46
C ASP A 331 25.19 47.48 -8.26
N GLU A 332 25.40 47.28 -9.56
CA GLU A 332 25.99 48.31 -10.35
C GLU A 332 24.98 49.50 -10.45
N PRO A 333 25.31 50.64 -9.89
CA PRO A 333 24.46 51.82 -10.03
C PRO A 333 24.39 52.11 -11.54
N LYS A 334 23.19 52.05 -12.11
CA LYS A 334 22.97 52.54 -13.46
C LYS A 334 23.53 53.98 -13.46
N GLU A 335 24.70 54.15 -14.10
CA GLU A 335 25.18 55.47 -14.43
C GLU A 335 24.01 56.24 -15.08
N GLU A 336 23.47 57.18 -14.36
CA GLU A 336 22.50 58.13 -14.84
C GLU A 336 23.23 58.93 -15.92
N LYS A 337 23.11 58.49 -17.17
CA LYS A 337 23.57 59.29 -18.32
C LYS A 337 22.77 60.57 -18.29
N THR A 338 23.30 61.57 -17.53
CA THR A 338 22.88 62.95 -17.60
C THR A 338 23.18 63.43 -19.02
N TYR A 339 22.20 63.36 -19.89
CA TYR A 339 22.22 64.09 -21.15
C TYR A 339 22.25 65.57 -20.82
N LYS A 340 23.47 66.17 -20.78
CA LYS A 340 23.64 67.61 -20.87
C LYS A 340 23.17 68.04 -22.27
N VAL A 341 21.96 68.45 -22.38
CA VAL A 341 21.48 69.19 -23.58
C VAL A 341 22.24 70.51 -23.59
N PRO A 342 23.05 70.80 -24.64
CA PRO A 342 23.71 72.14 -24.73
C PRO A 342 22.62 73.21 -24.86
N VAL A 343 22.61 74.08 -23.89
CA VAL A 343 21.63 75.23 -23.79
C VAL A 343 21.75 76.21 -25.00
N GLU A 344 22.80 76.09 -25.79
CA GLU A 344 23.00 76.97 -26.99
C GLU A 344 22.00 76.71 -28.14
N ASN A 345 21.28 75.59 -28.16
CA ASN A 345 20.31 75.35 -29.24
C ASN A 345 18.84 75.80 -28.92
N LEU A 346 18.61 76.30 -27.71
CA LEU A 346 17.27 76.73 -27.28
C LEU A 346 16.98 78.19 -27.54
N LEU A 347 18.00 79.01 -27.93
CA LEU A 347 17.88 80.43 -28.17
C LEU A 347 17.67 80.83 -29.65
N LYS A 348 17.65 79.89 -30.58
CA LYS A 348 17.47 80.18 -32.03
C LYS A 348 16.06 79.92 -32.56
N THR A 349 15.09 79.61 -31.72
CA THR A 349 13.71 79.30 -32.20
C THR A 349 12.67 80.33 -31.72
N ILE A 350 13.10 81.45 -31.18
CA ILE A 350 12.19 82.60 -30.84
C ILE A 350 12.70 83.83 -31.53
N GLU A 351 12.70 83.85 -32.87
CA GLU A 351 12.64 85.01 -33.71
C GLU A 351 12.14 84.60 -35.10
N VAL A 352 10.86 84.62 -35.35
CA VAL A 352 10.11 85.14 -36.47
C VAL A 352 8.64 85.01 -36.15
#